data_358885e111e02b37b29888f1ac6a9e42
#
_entry.id   358885e111e02b37b29888f1ac6a9e42
#
_cell.length_a   1.000
_cell.length_b   1.000
_cell.length_c   1.000
_cell.angle_alpha   90.00
_cell.angle_beta   90.00
_cell.angle_gamma   90.00
#
_symmetry.space_group_name_H-M   'P 1'
#
loop_
_entity.id
_entity.type
_entity.pdbx_description
1 polymer ?
#
loop_
_entity_poly.entity_id
_entity_poly.type
_entity_poly.pdbx_seq_one_letter_code
_entity_poly.pdbx_strand_id
1 'polypeptide(L)'
;MLRCGSFTEAYSFTIQPTVDVFEKRIAALEGGVAAVAASSGQSAQFMAIAALAHAGDNIVSTSYLYGGTYNQFKVFLPRLGIETKFVNGDNPEDIAAAIDDKTKAVYIESIGNPK
;
A
#
# COMPACT_ATOMS: atom_id res chain seq x y z
N MET A 1 23.23 36.57 -16.13
CA MET A 1 22.63 36.65 -14.79
C MET A 1 21.32 35.85 -14.89
N LEU A 2 21.36 34.53 -14.66
CA LEU A 2 20.18 33.66 -14.64
C LEU A 2 19.41 34.03 -13.37
N ARG A 3 18.23 34.62 -13.52
CA ARG A 3 17.27 34.71 -12.43
C ARG A 3 16.88 33.31 -12.05
N CYS A 4 17.20 32.94 -10.86
CA CYS A 4 16.65 31.76 -10.21
C CYS A 4 15.13 31.90 -10.29
N GLY A 5 14.49 31.14 -11.17
CA GLY A 5 13.04 30.98 -11.16
C GLY A 5 12.65 30.62 -9.73
N SER A 6 11.53 31.14 -9.25
CA SER A 6 11.16 31.01 -7.86
C SER A 6 11.21 29.51 -7.51
N PHE A 7 11.71 29.19 -6.33
CA PHE A 7 11.75 27.84 -5.77
C PHE A 7 10.43 27.09 -5.96
N THR A 8 9.33 27.81 -6.08
CA THR A 8 7.98 27.31 -6.36
C THR A 8 7.82 26.66 -7.74
N GLU A 9 8.50 27.13 -8.79
CA GLU A 9 8.35 26.55 -10.14
C GLU A 9 9.21 25.29 -10.32
N ALA A 10 10.38 25.20 -9.70
CA ALA A 10 11.17 23.97 -9.67
C ALA A 10 10.48 22.87 -8.84
N TYR A 11 9.72 23.25 -7.82
CA TYR A 11 8.95 22.36 -6.98
C TYR A 11 7.74 21.73 -7.70
N SER A 12 7.14 22.41 -8.68
CA SER A 12 5.97 21.90 -9.41
C SER A 12 6.29 20.70 -10.31
N PHE A 13 7.55 20.47 -10.66
CA PHE A 13 7.97 19.29 -11.43
C PHE A 13 8.23 18.05 -10.59
N THR A 14 8.57 18.21 -9.31
CA THR A 14 8.93 17.12 -8.40
C THR A 14 7.95 16.97 -7.24
N ILE A 15 7.33 18.03 -6.81
CA ILE A 15 6.39 18.04 -5.67
C ILE A 15 5.20 18.93 -6.02
N GLN A 16 4.01 18.36 -6.07
CA GLN A 16 2.78 19.11 -6.20
C GLN A 16 2.45 19.78 -4.85
N PRO A 17 2.43 21.12 -4.73
CA PRO A 17 2.22 21.79 -3.44
C PRO A 17 0.91 21.41 -2.75
N THR A 18 -0.16 21.21 -3.52
CA THR A 18 -1.46 20.78 -3.00
C THR A 18 -1.41 19.36 -2.45
N VAL A 19 -0.74 18.46 -3.15
CA VAL A 19 -0.54 17.07 -2.73
C VAL A 19 0.37 17.01 -1.50
N ASP A 20 1.42 17.81 -1.46
CA ASP A 20 2.31 17.91 -0.29
C ASP A 20 1.56 18.32 0.99
N VAL A 21 0.64 19.26 0.90
CA VAL A 21 -0.23 19.64 2.04
C VAL A 21 -1.09 18.48 2.49
N PHE A 22 -1.68 17.75 1.55
CA PHE A 22 -2.48 16.55 1.85
C PHE A 22 -1.64 15.48 2.53
N GLU A 23 -0.48 15.14 1.99
CA GLU A 23 0.46 14.15 2.53
C GLU A 23 0.89 14.50 3.96
N LYS A 24 1.28 15.75 4.21
CA LYS A 24 1.66 16.23 5.54
C LYS A 24 0.52 16.15 6.55
N ARG A 25 -0.70 16.45 6.12
CA ARG A 25 -1.89 16.35 6.99
C ARG A 25 -2.20 14.90 7.36
N ILE A 26 -2.17 14.00 6.38
CA ILE A 26 -2.41 12.57 6.65
C ILE A 26 -1.31 11.99 7.54
N ALA A 27 -0.05 12.31 7.27
CA ALA A 27 1.05 11.89 8.13
C ALA A 27 0.84 12.36 9.60
N ALA A 28 0.43 13.62 9.78
CA ALA A 28 0.17 14.16 11.12
C ALA A 28 -1.02 13.49 11.81
N LEU A 29 -2.11 13.22 11.08
CA LEU A 29 -3.31 12.56 11.62
C LEU A 29 -3.03 11.11 12.05
N GLU A 30 -2.22 10.38 11.27
CA GLU A 30 -1.85 8.99 11.53
C GLU A 30 -0.62 8.84 12.45
N GLY A 31 0.00 9.95 12.86
CA GLY A 31 1.23 9.91 13.66
C GLY A 31 2.44 9.35 12.90
N GLY A 32 2.39 9.39 11.58
CA GLY A 32 3.45 8.90 10.69
C GLY A 32 4.54 9.94 10.44
N VAL A 33 5.71 9.48 10.05
CA VAL A 33 6.85 10.35 9.67
C VAL A 33 6.59 11.08 8.35
N ALA A 34 5.94 10.40 7.41
CA ALA A 34 5.60 10.93 6.10
C ALA A 34 4.42 10.15 5.50
N ALA A 35 3.83 10.70 4.45
CA ALA A 35 2.85 10.04 3.62
C ALA A 35 3.15 10.27 2.15
N VAL A 36 2.72 9.34 1.31
CA VAL A 36 2.81 9.44 -0.15
C VAL A 36 1.41 9.26 -0.72
N ALA A 37 0.96 10.23 -1.50
CA ALA A 37 -0.31 10.14 -2.18
C ALA A 37 -0.21 9.36 -3.50
N ALA A 38 -1.27 8.68 -3.85
CA ALA A 38 -1.42 7.98 -5.12
C ALA A 38 -2.73 8.36 -5.78
N SER A 39 -2.86 8.11 -7.07
CA SER A 39 -4.06 8.44 -7.86
C SER A 39 -5.29 7.61 -7.51
N SER A 40 -5.11 6.48 -6.81
CA SER A 40 -6.19 5.60 -6.37
C SER A 40 -5.76 4.73 -5.20
N GLY A 41 -6.73 4.19 -4.46
CA GLY A 41 -6.47 3.21 -3.39
C GLY A 41 -5.76 1.96 -3.91
N GLN A 42 -6.11 1.49 -5.11
CA GLN A 42 -5.43 0.35 -5.76
C GLN A 42 -3.95 0.63 -6.02
N SER A 43 -3.62 1.84 -6.47
CA SER A 43 -2.23 2.26 -6.65
C SER A 43 -1.49 2.39 -5.33
N ALA A 44 -2.13 2.94 -4.31
CA ALA A 44 -1.55 3.11 -2.98
C ALA A 44 -1.19 1.76 -2.35
N GLN A 45 -2.12 0.80 -2.36
CA GLN A 45 -1.85 -0.54 -1.82
C GLN A 45 -0.80 -1.30 -2.63
N PHE A 46 -0.81 -1.16 -3.96
CA PHE A 46 0.24 -1.76 -4.79
C PHE A 46 1.63 -1.21 -4.45
N MET A 47 1.76 0.11 -4.32
CA MET A 47 3.02 0.76 -3.95
C MET A 47 3.51 0.29 -2.58
N ALA A 48 2.60 0.18 -1.61
CA ALA A 48 2.94 -0.30 -0.27
C ALA A 48 3.47 -1.74 -0.29
N ILE A 49 2.79 -2.66 -1.00
CA ILE A 49 3.23 -4.05 -1.10
C ILE A 49 4.53 -4.17 -1.89
N ALA A 50 4.65 -3.48 -3.03
CA ALA A 50 5.85 -3.52 -3.85
C ALA A 50 7.10 -2.92 -3.16
N ALA A 51 6.90 -2.02 -2.21
CA ALA A 51 8.00 -1.50 -1.39
C ALA A 51 8.52 -2.52 -0.35
N LEU A 52 7.70 -3.47 0.06
CA LEU A 52 8.01 -4.42 1.12
C LEU A 52 8.41 -5.81 0.60
N ALA A 53 7.80 -6.26 -0.50
CA ALA A 53 7.92 -7.62 -1.02
C ALA A 53 8.57 -7.64 -2.41
N HIS A 54 9.41 -8.66 -2.62
CA HIS A 54 10.08 -8.94 -3.90
C HIS A 54 9.61 -10.29 -4.46
N ALA A 55 10.01 -10.60 -5.68
CA ALA A 55 9.74 -11.91 -6.26
C ALA A 55 10.30 -13.03 -5.35
N GLY A 56 9.45 -13.99 -5.02
CA GLY A 56 9.75 -15.08 -4.09
C GLY A 56 9.26 -14.84 -2.66
N ASP A 57 8.85 -13.61 -2.33
CA ASP A 57 8.23 -13.27 -1.05
C ASP A 57 6.72 -13.54 -1.08
N ASN A 58 6.10 -13.50 0.10
CA ASN A 58 4.66 -13.58 0.22
C ASN A 58 4.09 -12.53 1.19
N ILE A 59 2.79 -12.33 1.08
CA ILE A 59 1.99 -11.60 2.04
C ILE A 59 0.84 -12.47 2.54
N VAL A 60 0.38 -12.22 3.74
CA VAL A 60 -0.81 -12.84 4.31
C VAL A 60 -1.97 -11.85 4.26
N SER A 61 -3.13 -12.26 3.82
CA SER A 61 -4.31 -11.41 3.77
C SER A 61 -5.58 -12.16 4.15
N THR A 62 -6.54 -11.45 4.72
CA THR A 62 -7.88 -12.00 4.90
C THR A 62 -8.61 -12.10 3.56
N SER A 63 -9.60 -13.01 3.47
CA SER A 63 -10.40 -13.15 2.25
C SER A 63 -11.49 -12.08 2.11
N TYR A 64 -11.77 -11.33 3.17
CA TYR A 64 -12.82 -10.31 3.23
C TYR A 64 -12.34 -8.95 2.76
N LEU A 65 -11.98 -8.87 1.49
CA LEU A 65 -11.44 -7.68 0.86
C LEU A 65 -12.43 -7.08 -0.14
N TYR A 66 -12.22 -5.80 -0.44
CA TYR A 66 -12.80 -5.23 -1.65
C TYR A 66 -12.42 -6.07 -2.88
N GLY A 67 -13.37 -6.33 -3.78
CA GLY A 67 -13.15 -7.23 -4.92
C GLY A 67 -11.96 -6.87 -5.81
N GLY A 68 -11.68 -5.56 -5.98
CA GLY A 68 -10.50 -5.09 -6.69
C GLY A 68 -9.19 -5.44 -6.00
N THR A 69 -9.13 -5.32 -4.67
CA THR A 69 -7.98 -5.72 -3.85
C THR A 69 -7.76 -7.23 -3.92
N TYR A 70 -8.82 -8.00 -3.74
CA TYR A 70 -8.75 -9.46 -3.85
C TYR A 70 -8.19 -9.89 -5.21
N ASN A 71 -8.70 -9.29 -6.29
CA ASN A 71 -8.25 -9.62 -7.64
C ASN A 71 -6.79 -9.19 -7.89
N GLN A 72 -6.39 -8.02 -7.38
CA GLN A 72 -4.99 -7.57 -7.44
C GLN A 72 -4.06 -8.54 -6.73
N PHE A 73 -4.42 -9.02 -5.56
CA PHE A 73 -3.61 -9.93 -4.77
C PHE A 73 -3.60 -11.36 -5.33
N LYS A 74 -4.73 -11.83 -5.83
CA LYS A 74 -4.85 -13.19 -6.35
C LYS A 74 -4.30 -13.38 -7.76
N VAL A 75 -4.41 -12.34 -8.61
CA VAL A 75 -4.08 -12.45 -10.04
C VAL A 75 -2.85 -11.64 -10.41
N PHE A 76 -2.75 -10.40 -9.91
CA PHE A 76 -1.71 -9.49 -10.36
C PHE A 76 -0.39 -9.69 -9.63
N LEU A 77 -0.38 -9.75 -8.29
CA LEU A 77 0.85 -9.94 -7.51
C LEU A 77 1.61 -11.24 -7.87
N PRO A 78 0.94 -12.38 -8.12
CA PRO A 78 1.65 -13.59 -8.56
C PRO A 78 2.40 -13.43 -9.88
N ARG A 79 1.95 -12.57 -10.79
CA ARG A 79 2.69 -12.25 -12.02
C ARG A 79 4.02 -11.54 -11.77
N LEU A 80 4.15 -10.91 -10.61
CA LEU A 80 5.39 -10.28 -10.14
C LEU A 80 6.21 -11.20 -9.23
N GLY A 81 5.77 -12.45 -9.06
CA GLY A 81 6.42 -13.43 -8.19
C GLY A 81 6.13 -13.24 -6.70
N ILE A 82 5.13 -12.43 -6.34
CA ILE A 82 4.70 -12.21 -4.95
C ILE A 82 3.44 -13.04 -4.71
N GLU A 83 3.53 -14.00 -3.81
CA GLU A 83 2.38 -14.84 -3.44
C GLU A 83 1.51 -14.16 -2.37
N THR A 84 0.20 -14.37 -2.44
CA THR A 84 -0.71 -13.97 -1.37
C THR A 84 -1.35 -15.20 -0.75
N LYS A 85 -1.13 -15.40 0.54
CA LYS A 85 -1.77 -16.42 1.34
C LYS A 85 -3.06 -15.86 1.94
N PHE A 86 -4.19 -16.34 1.44
CA PHE A 86 -5.50 -15.94 1.95
C PHE A 86 -5.91 -16.79 3.12
N VAL A 87 -6.31 -16.16 4.22
CA VAL A 87 -6.93 -16.81 5.37
C VAL A 87 -8.42 -16.49 5.41
N ASN A 88 -9.20 -17.44 5.85
CA ASN A 88 -10.65 -17.26 6.03
C ASN A 88 -10.91 -16.64 7.40
N GLY A 89 -11.55 -15.48 7.40
CA GLY A 89 -11.86 -14.77 8.63
C GLY A 89 -10.76 -13.81 9.07
N ASP A 90 -10.93 -13.35 10.28
CA ASP A 90 -10.11 -12.36 10.97
C ASP A 90 -9.50 -12.92 12.27
N ASN A 91 -9.49 -14.25 12.40
CA ASN A 91 -8.89 -14.91 13.56
C ASN A 91 -7.38 -14.74 13.56
N PRO A 92 -6.79 -14.11 14.60
CA PRO A 92 -5.36 -13.88 14.69
C PRO A 92 -4.53 -15.17 14.64
N GLU A 93 -5.07 -16.30 15.12
CA GLU A 93 -4.38 -17.60 15.12
C GLU A 93 -4.18 -18.13 13.70
N ASP A 94 -5.20 -18.00 12.84
CA ASP A 94 -5.12 -18.43 11.43
C ASP A 94 -4.15 -17.53 10.65
N ILE A 95 -4.15 -16.23 10.93
CA ILE A 95 -3.20 -15.29 10.35
C ILE A 95 -1.77 -15.66 10.78
N ALA A 96 -1.55 -15.88 12.08
CA ALA A 96 -0.24 -16.26 12.62
C ALA A 96 0.28 -17.58 12.02
N ALA A 97 -0.60 -18.58 11.84
CA ALA A 97 -0.25 -19.87 11.24
C ALA A 97 0.15 -19.77 9.76
N ALA A 98 -0.33 -18.74 9.05
CA ALA A 98 0.00 -18.50 7.64
C ALA A 98 1.33 -17.77 7.43
N ILE A 99 1.87 -17.14 8.48
CA ILE A 99 3.13 -16.37 8.42
C ILE A 99 4.31 -17.34 8.37
N ASP A 100 5.25 -17.07 7.48
CA ASP A 100 6.54 -17.77 7.38
C ASP A 100 7.71 -16.76 7.22
N ASP A 101 8.91 -17.28 7.02
CA ASP A 101 10.15 -16.51 6.88
C ASP A 101 10.18 -15.59 5.65
N LYS A 102 9.33 -15.86 4.65
CA LYS A 102 9.17 -15.07 3.42
C LYS A 102 8.03 -14.05 3.50
N THR A 103 7.26 -14.08 4.58
CA THR A 103 6.14 -13.15 4.75
C THR A 103 6.64 -11.75 5.07
N LYS A 104 6.28 -10.78 4.24
CA LYS A 104 6.71 -9.37 4.36
C LYS A 104 5.64 -8.45 4.90
N ALA A 105 4.38 -8.83 4.77
CA ALA A 105 3.26 -8.02 5.25
C ALA A 105 2.04 -8.89 5.59
N VAL A 106 1.22 -8.35 6.49
CA VAL A 106 -0.15 -8.81 6.73
C VAL A 106 -1.07 -7.68 6.28
N TYR A 107 -2.01 -8.00 5.40
CA TYR A 107 -2.96 -7.03 4.86
C TYR A 107 -4.38 -7.37 5.30
N ILE A 108 -5.04 -6.40 5.90
CA ILE A 108 -6.44 -6.50 6.34
C ILE A 108 -7.19 -5.22 6.01
N GLU A 109 -8.48 -5.33 5.79
CA GLU A 109 -9.39 -4.18 5.73
C GLU A 109 -10.20 -4.12 7.02
N SER A 110 -10.11 -3.00 7.75
CA SER A 110 -10.80 -2.82 9.03
C SER A 110 -12.32 -2.75 8.86
N ILE A 111 -12.78 -2.29 7.70
CA ILE A 111 -14.17 -2.27 7.30
C ILE A 111 -14.23 -2.97 5.94
N GLY A 112 -14.53 -4.26 5.98
CA GLY A 112 -14.70 -5.07 4.78
C GLY A 112 -16.00 -4.76 4.05
N ASN A 113 -16.08 -5.16 2.79
CA ASN A 113 -17.33 -5.12 2.05
C ASN A 113 -18.35 -6.09 2.66
N PRO A 114 -19.64 -5.73 2.66
CA PRO A 114 -20.70 -6.64 3.13
C PRO A 114 -20.64 -7.95 2.35
N LYS A 115 -20.89 -9.04 3.06
CA LYS A 115 -21.03 -10.38 2.49
C LYS A 115 -22.38 -10.52 1.80
#